data_35cf4f19367a412dda846c71bdebb5ac
#
_entry.id   35cf4f19367a412dda846c71bdebb5ac
#
_cell.length_a   1.000
_cell.length_b   1.000
_cell.length_c   1.000
_cell.angle_alpha   90.00
_cell.angle_beta   90.00
_cell.angle_gamma   90.00
#
_symmetry.space_group_name_H-M   'P 1'
#
loop_
_entity.id
_entity.type
_entity.pdbx_description
1 polymer ?
#
loop_
_entity_poly.entity_id
_entity_poly.type
_entity_poly.pdbx_seq_one_letter_code
_entity_poly.pdbx_strand_id
1 'polypeptide(L)'
;MVELNNKYKIGKRRFGLINWIGFYSLYKKETLRFLIVSGQTILGPMLTGILFLIVISIALGEVRGEVLGLPFIEFLAPGLISMQVIQQSFSHSSSSILGGKMMGSIIDLIGSPLSAGEVTLAIILASVTRAFIICFVSIVCFNLFVDITVLNYYYFIIYLLFSSFFMGSLGFIAGLWADRYDNMATVTNFVIVPLSFLSGTFYSIERLPDLLKEMSFYNPFFHMIDGLRFSMIGMSDGSTTFGLIYLLVINLFMWGIA
;
A
#
# COMPACT_ATOMS: atom_id res chain seq x y z
N MET A 1 -6.21 -44.72 39.68
CA MET A 1 -6.24 -43.27 39.47
C MET A 1 -5.01 -42.91 38.66
N VAL A 2 -5.17 -42.66 37.39
CA VAL A 2 -4.08 -42.22 36.53
C VAL A 2 -3.85 -40.72 36.83
N GLU A 3 -2.70 -40.39 37.43
CA GLU A 3 -2.25 -39.00 37.52
C GLU A 3 -2.13 -38.43 36.11
N LEU A 4 -3.17 -37.73 35.66
CA LEU A 4 -3.10 -36.86 34.49
C LEU A 4 -2.07 -35.77 34.80
N ASN A 5 -0.85 -36.05 34.36
CA ASN A 5 0.29 -35.16 34.46
C ASN A 5 -0.13 -33.76 33.95
N ASN A 6 -0.21 -32.82 34.86
CA ASN A 6 -0.79 -31.47 34.76
C ASN A 6 0.04 -30.55 33.82
N LYS A 7 0.44 -31.09 32.67
CA LYS A 7 1.22 -30.42 31.64
C LYS A 7 0.43 -29.31 30.92
N TYR A 8 -0.89 -29.27 31.13
CA TYR A 8 -1.81 -28.41 30.42
C TYR A 8 -2.68 -27.61 31.39
N LYS A 9 -2.23 -26.44 31.80
CA LYS A 9 -3.08 -25.47 32.53
C LYS A 9 -4.02 -24.78 31.52
N ILE A 10 -5.30 -25.15 31.58
CA ILE A 10 -6.36 -24.48 30.79
C ILE A 10 -6.36 -23.00 31.17
N GLY A 11 -6.40 -22.09 30.15
CA GLY A 11 -6.48 -20.64 30.36
C GLY A 11 -5.13 -19.93 30.51
N LYS A 12 -3.98 -20.58 30.48
CA LYS A 12 -2.68 -19.90 30.38
C LYS A 12 -2.17 -19.87 28.93
N ARG A 13 -1.84 -18.67 28.45
CA ARG A 13 -1.14 -18.48 27.18
C ARG A 13 0.18 -19.27 27.23
N ARG A 14 0.34 -20.25 26.33
CA ARG A 14 1.53 -21.16 26.31
C ARG A 14 2.65 -20.61 25.43
N PHE A 15 2.36 -19.53 24.71
CA PHE A 15 3.28 -18.85 23.84
C PHE A 15 3.94 -17.72 24.64
N GLY A 16 5.20 -17.37 24.33
CA GLY A 16 5.90 -16.25 24.94
C GLY A 16 5.16 -14.90 24.74
N LEU A 17 5.86 -13.80 24.84
CA LEU A 17 5.29 -12.47 24.61
C LEU A 17 4.64 -12.36 23.23
N ILE A 18 5.18 -13.05 22.22
CA ILE A 18 4.69 -13.05 20.82
C ILE A 18 4.44 -14.49 20.39
N ASN A 19 3.28 -14.74 19.79
CA ASN A 19 2.95 -16.02 19.16
C ASN A 19 3.44 -16.06 17.70
N TRP A 20 4.74 -16.31 17.51
CA TRP A 20 5.36 -16.35 16.18
C TRP A 20 4.74 -17.38 15.23
N ILE A 21 4.29 -18.52 15.74
CA ILE A 21 3.69 -19.58 14.92
C ILE A 21 2.33 -19.12 14.40
N GLY A 22 1.48 -18.58 15.26
CA GLY A 22 0.18 -18.03 14.87
C GLY A 22 0.30 -16.84 13.95
N PHE A 23 1.22 -15.92 14.26
CA PHE A 23 1.53 -14.75 13.44
C PHE A 23 1.95 -15.15 12.01
N TYR A 24 2.94 -16.06 11.89
CA TYR A 24 3.40 -16.52 10.59
C TYR A 24 2.31 -17.28 9.82
N SER A 25 1.50 -18.08 10.51
CA SER A 25 0.39 -18.80 9.89
C SER A 25 -0.66 -17.86 9.32
N LEU A 26 -1.01 -16.79 10.05
CA LEU A 26 -1.93 -15.76 9.56
C LEU A 26 -1.33 -14.98 8.39
N TYR A 27 -0.08 -14.52 8.52
CA TYR A 27 0.63 -13.82 7.44
C TYR A 27 0.67 -14.67 6.16
N LYS A 28 1.03 -15.97 6.28
CA LYS A 28 1.07 -16.90 5.16
C LYS A 28 -0.31 -17.10 4.53
N LYS A 29 -1.35 -17.26 5.33
CA LYS A 29 -2.74 -17.36 4.86
C LYS A 29 -3.12 -16.13 4.04
N GLU A 30 -2.86 -14.93 4.54
CA GLU A 30 -3.18 -13.69 3.85
C GLU A 30 -2.36 -13.50 2.57
N THR A 31 -1.09 -13.88 2.58
CA THR A 31 -0.23 -13.84 1.39
C THR A 31 -0.72 -14.82 0.33
N LEU A 32 -1.02 -16.07 0.69
CA LEU A 32 -1.56 -17.06 -0.24
C LEU A 32 -2.92 -16.66 -0.80
N ARG A 33 -3.77 -16.01 0.00
CA ARG A 33 -5.09 -15.53 -0.42
C ARG A 33 -5.03 -14.68 -1.69
N PHE A 34 -4.13 -13.69 -1.76
CA PHE A 34 -4.03 -12.86 -2.96
C PHE A 34 -3.27 -13.54 -4.11
N LEU A 35 -2.34 -14.45 -3.81
CA LEU A 35 -1.61 -15.19 -4.84
C LEU A 35 -2.50 -16.20 -5.57
N ILE A 36 -3.44 -16.83 -4.89
CA ILE A 36 -4.40 -17.76 -5.51
C ILE A 36 -5.25 -17.05 -6.58
N VAL A 37 -5.62 -15.79 -6.35
CA VAL A 37 -6.38 -14.97 -7.30
C VAL A 37 -5.49 -13.96 -8.04
N SER A 38 -4.25 -14.33 -8.33
CA SER A 38 -3.23 -13.47 -8.95
C SER A 38 -3.66 -12.80 -10.26
N GLY A 39 -4.49 -13.48 -11.06
CA GLY A 39 -5.07 -12.90 -12.26
C GLY A 39 -5.82 -11.59 -11.99
N GLN A 40 -6.62 -11.55 -10.94
CA GLN A 40 -7.39 -10.36 -10.57
C GLN A 40 -6.55 -9.38 -9.75
N THR A 41 -5.70 -9.87 -8.87
CA THR A 41 -5.00 -9.05 -7.88
C THR A 41 -3.69 -8.46 -8.38
N ILE A 42 -3.08 -9.03 -9.40
CA ILE A 42 -1.81 -8.58 -9.99
C ILE A 42 -2.02 -8.15 -11.43
N LEU A 43 -2.57 -9.02 -12.31
CA LEU A 43 -2.70 -8.70 -13.72
C LEU A 43 -3.72 -7.58 -13.99
N GLY A 44 -4.82 -7.52 -13.24
CA GLY A 44 -5.82 -6.45 -13.39
C GLY A 44 -5.23 -5.05 -13.20
N PRO A 45 -4.65 -4.72 -12.02
CA PRO A 45 -3.98 -3.43 -11.79
C PRO A 45 -2.88 -3.13 -12.79
N MET A 46 -2.08 -4.14 -13.16
CA MET A 46 -1.00 -3.99 -14.13
C MET A 46 -1.51 -3.58 -15.50
N LEU A 47 -2.51 -4.28 -16.05
CA LEU A 47 -3.12 -3.93 -17.33
C LEU A 47 -3.72 -2.52 -17.31
N THR A 48 -4.42 -2.17 -16.24
CA THR A 48 -4.94 -0.81 -16.06
C THR A 48 -3.82 0.22 -16.07
N GLY A 49 -2.72 -0.02 -15.36
CA GLY A 49 -1.56 0.89 -15.32
C GLY A 49 -0.90 1.05 -16.68
N ILE A 50 -0.70 -0.03 -17.44
CA ILE A 50 -0.15 0.01 -18.79
C ILE A 50 -1.07 0.80 -19.73
N LEU A 51 -2.39 0.55 -19.68
CA LEU A 51 -3.35 1.30 -20.48
C LEU A 51 -3.31 2.79 -20.14
N PHE A 52 -3.26 3.15 -18.86
CA PHE A 52 -3.10 4.55 -18.45
C PHE A 52 -1.79 5.15 -18.96
N LEU A 53 -0.67 4.44 -18.83
CA LEU A 53 0.63 4.89 -19.32
C LEU A 53 0.57 5.20 -20.82
N ILE A 54 0.06 4.26 -21.62
CA ILE A 54 -0.02 4.39 -23.08
C ILE A 54 -0.98 5.54 -23.47
N VAL A 55 -2.21 5.52 -22.93
CA VAL A 55 -3.22 6.52 -23.32
C VAL A 55 -2.80 7.92 -22.94
N ILE A 56 -2.30 8.13 -21.71
CA ILE A 56 -1.89 9.47 -21.26
C ILE A 56 -0.60 9.92 -21.96
N SER A 57 0.32 9.00 -22.26
CA SER A 57 1.52 9.31 -23.03
C SER A 57 1.20 9.76 -24.44
N ILE A 58 0.30 9.09 -25.14
CA ILE A 58 -0.14 9.48 -26.49
C ILE A 58 -0.93 10.79 -26.45
N ALA A 59 -1.86 10.93 -25.51
CA ALA A 59 -2.75 12.08 -25.44
C ALA A 59 -2.04 13.37 -25.00
N LEU A 60 -1.05 13.28 -24.12
CA LEU A 60 -0.41 14.45 -23.50
C LEU A 60 1.10 14.54 -23.73
N GLY A 61 1.75 13.51 -24.24
CA GLY A 61 3.20 13.45 -24.39
C GLY A 61 3.75 14.58 -25.26
N GLU A 62 3.15 14.81 -26.43
CA GLU A 62 3.56 15.90 -27.34
C GLU A 62 3.19 17.28 -26.80
N VAL A 63 2.05 17.40 -26.11
CA VAL A 63 1.55 18.69 -25.59
C VAL A 63 2.31 19.15 -24.34
N ARG A 64 2.71 18.22 -23.48
CA ARG A 64 3.39 18.56 -22.22
C ARG A 64 4.91 18.68 -22.33
N GLY A 65 5.50 18.04 -23.35
CA GLY A 65 6.93 18.04 -23.56
C GLY A 65 7.70 17.46 -22.36
N GLU A 66 8.47 18.30 -21.68
CA GLU A 66 9.27 17.94 -20.51
C GLU A 66 8.61 18.37 -19.20
N VAL A 67 8.74 17.54 -18.17
CA VAL A 67 8.38 17.83 -16.77
C VAL A 67 9.59 17.54 -15.90
N LEU A 68 10.03 18.52 -15.11
CA LEU A 68 11.27 18.47 -14.33
C LEU A 68 12.53 18.13 -15.17
N GLY A 69 12.55 18.53 -16.46
CA GLY A 69 13.66 18.25 -17.37
C GLY A 69 13.72 16.83 -17.91
N LEU A 70 12.67 16.03 -17.72
CA LEU A 70 12.54 14.66 -18.24
C LEU A 70 11.35 14.57 -19.21
N PRO A 71 11.38 13.66 -20.20
CA PRO A 71 10.23 13.34 -21.02
C PRO A 71 9.01 13.00 -20.13
N PHE A 72 7.84 13.51 -20.51
CA PHE A 72 6.62 13.36 -19.68
C PHE A 72 6.31 11.90 -19.31
N ILE A 73 6.60 10.94 -20.20
CA ILE A 73 6.36 9.52 -19.95
C ILE A 73 7.25 8.96 -18.83
N GLU A 74 8.51 9.41 -18.74
CA GLU A 74 9.46 9.02 -17.68
C GLU A 74 9.04 9.57 -16.30
N PHE A 75 8.46 10.77 -16.29
CA PHE A 75 7.87 11.35 -15.09
C PHE A 75 6.58 10.63 -14.66
N LEU A 76 5.76 10.21 -15.64
CA LEU A 76 4.45 9.62 -15.41
C LEU A 76 4.55 8.18 -14.82
N ALA A 77 5.48 7.38 -15.34
CA ALA A 77 5.57 5.96 -15.01
C ALA A 77 5.78 5.70 -13.50
N PRO A 78 6.73 6.32 -12.77
CA PRO A 78 6.86 6.19 -11.32
C PRO A 78 5.62 6.63 -10.55
N GLY A 79 4.92 7.68 -11.02
CA GLY A 79 3.66 8.13 -10.42
C GLY A 79 2.57 7.07 -10.49
N LEU A 80 2.39 6.44 -11.64
CA LEU A 80 1.42 5.36 -11.84
C LEU A 80 1.77 4.11 -11.01
N ILE A 81 3.04 3.74 -10.91
CA ILE A 81 3.50 2.63 -10.06
C ILE A 81 3.17 2.93 -8.60
N SER A 82 3.47 4.14 -8.13
CA SER A 82 3.17 4.57 -6.76
C SER A 82 1.67 4.53 -6.47
N MET A 83 0.84 4.98 -7.40
CA MET A 83 -0.61 4.92 -7.30
C MET A 83 -1.12 3.49 -7.17
N GLN A 84 -0.57 2.55 -7.94
CA GLN A 84 -0.91 1.12 -7.82
C GLN A 84 -0.52 0.57 -6.45
N VAL A 85 0.68 0.86 -5.95
CA VAL A 85 1.13 0.47 -4.61
C VAL A 85 0.15 0.94 -3.54
N ILE A 86 -0.23 2.21 -3.58
CA ILE A 86 -1.19 2.84 -2.67
C ILE A 86 -2.53 2.09 -2.68
N GLN A 87 -3.13 1.96 -3.85
CA GLN A 87 -4.46 1.35 -4.00
C GLN A 87 -4.46 -0.13 -3.62
N GLN A 88 -3.44 -0.88 -4.02
CA GLN A 88 -3.40 -2.32 -3.79
C GLN A 88 -3.06 -2.69 -2.35
N SER A 89 -2.27 -1.87 -1.64
CA SER A 89 -2.02 -2.05 -0.21
C SER A 89 -3.29 -1.82 0.60
N PHE A 90 -4.01 -0.74 0.32
CA PHE A 90 -5.30 -0.45 0.93
C PHE A 90 -6.32 -1.56 0.68
N SER A 91 -6.49 -1.94 -0.59
CA SER A 91 -7.45 -2.96 -1.00
C SER A 91 -7.18 -4.33 -0.36
N HIS A 92 -5.91 -4.69 -0.14
CA HIS A 92 -5.56 -5.97 0.49
C HIS A 92 -6.07 -6.06 1.93
N SER A 93 -5.68 -5.11 2.78
CA SER A 93 -6.05 -5.12 4.20
C SER A 93 -7.54 -4.92 4.40
N SER A 94 -8.15 -4.00 3.66
CA SER A 94 -9.59 -3.73 3.76
C SER A 94 -10.44 -4.92 3.34
N SER A 95 -10.08 -5.58 2.22
CA SER A 95 -10.79 -6.78 1.76
C SER A 95 -10.57 -8.00 2.67
N SER A 96 -9.44 -8.09 3.38
CA SER A 96 -9.19 -9.15 4.33
C SER A 96 -10.17 -9.10 5.51
N ILE A 97 -10.26 -7.94 6.14
CA ILE A 97 -11.14 -7.74 7.30
C ILE A 97 -12.60 -7.81 6.91
N LEU A 98 -13.00 -7.05 5.89
CA LEU A 98 -14.39 -7.03 5.44
C LEU A 98 -14.86 -8.40 4.94
N GLY A 99 -14.03 -9.10 4.16
CA GLY A 99 -14.32 -10.46 3.71
C GLY A 99 -14.46 -11.43 4.89
N GLY A 100 -13.60 -11.32 5.91
CA GLY A 100 -13.71 -12.08 7.15
C GLY A 100 -15.03 -11.83 7.89
N LYS A 101 -15.49 -10.55 7.96
CA LYS A 101 -16.78 -10.18 8.55
C LYS A 101 -17.95 -10.78 7.76
N MET A 102 -17.94 -10.62 6.44
CA MET A 102 -19.03 -11.08 5.57
C MET A 102 -19.15 -12.61 5.53
N MET A 103 -18.04 -13.33 5.62
CA MET A 103 -18.02 -14.80 5.64
C MET A 103 -18.15 -15.40 7.04
N GLY A 104 -18.19 -14.57 8.08
CA GLY A 104 -18.22 -15.01 9.48
C GLY A 104 -16.88 -15.55 10.02
N SER A 105 -15.84 -15.64 9.21
CA SER A 105 -14.52 -16.15 9.61
C SER A 105 -13.73 -15.19 10.52
N ILE A 106 -14.23 -13.99 10.74
CA ILE A 106 -13.68 -13.03 11.72
C ILE A 106 -13.75 -13.59 13.14
N ILE A 107 -14.76 -14.43 13.43
CA ILE A 107 -14.94 -15.08 14.75
C ILE A 107 -13.79 -16.02 15.03
N ASP A 108 -13.32 -16.78 14.04
CA ASP A 108 -12.17 -17.67 14.17
C ASP A 108 -10.88 -16.87 14.41
N LEU A 109 -10.77 -15.69 13.80
CA LEU A 109 -9.65 -14.79 14.00
C LEU A 109 -9.62 -14.23 15.42
N ILE A 110 -10.76 -13.79 15.96
CA ILE A 110 -10.90 -13.27 17.32
C ILE A 110 -10.70 -14.38 18.35
N GLY A 111 -11.16 -15.59 18.05
CA GLY A 111 -10.98 -16.78 18.92
C GLY A 111 -9.57 -17.36 18.88
N SER A 112 -8.71 -16.92 17.98
CA SER A 112 -7.33 -17.40 17.87
C SER A 112 -6.47 -16.89 19.03
N PRO A 113 -5.41 -17.62 19.44
CA PRO A 113 -4.51 -17.19 20.51
C PRO A 113 -3.52 -16.11 20.08
N LEU A 114 -3.97 -15.16 19.24
CA LEU A 114 -3.23 -14.01 18.77
C LEU A 114 -3.67 -12.73 19.51
N SER A 115 -2.73 -11.82 19.76
CA SER A 115 -3.03 -10.50 20.25
C SER A 115 -3.51 -9.61 19.09
N ALA A 116 -4.24 -8.52 19.40
CA ALA A 116 -4.69 -7.57 18.38
C ALA A 116 -3.53 -7.02 17.53
N GLY A 117 -2.41 -6.68 18.17
CA GLY A 117 -1.21 -6.21 17.44
C GLY A 117 -0.59 -7.27 16.51
N GLU A 118 -0.59 -8.55 16.90
CA GLU A 118 -0.12 -9.65 16.05
C GLU A 118 -1.02 -9.83 14.82
N VAL A 119 -2.34 -9.75 15.00
CA VAL A 119 -3.31 -9.83 13.91
C VAL A 119 -3.14 -8.67 12.95
N THR A 120 -3.14 -7.46 13.47
CA THR A 120 -2.98 -6.23 12.68
C THR A 120 -1.69 -6.25 11.88
N LEU A 121 -0.55 -6.51 12.52
CA LEU A 121 0.75 -6.59 11.84
C LEU A 121 0.81 -7.70 10.79
N ALA A 122 0.25 -8.86 11.03
CA ALA A 122 0.26 -9.95 10.06
C ALA A 122 -0.48 -9.57 8.77
N ILE A 123 -1.64 -8.92 8.88
CA ILE A 123 -2.44 -8.48 7.73
C ILE A 123 -1.76 -7.31 7.00
N ILE A 124 -1.21 -6.34 7.74
CA ILE A 124 -0.49 -5.20 7.15
C ILE A 124 0.77 -5.67 6.43
N LEU A 125 1.56 -6.58 7.02
CA LEU A 125 2.75 -7.13 6.36
C LEU A 125 2.41 -7.95 5.10
N ALA A 126 1.28 -8.63 5.07
CA ALA A 126 0.79 -9.28 3.86
C ALA A 126 0.42 -8.26 2.77
N SER A 127 -0.15 -7.09 3.15
CA SER A 127 -0.39 -5.99 2.20
C SER A 127 0.91 -5.37 1.68
N VAL A 128 1.92 -5.23 2.53
CA VAL A 128 3.27 -4.80 2.14
C VAL A 128 3.87 -5.77 1.13
N THR A 129 3.81 -7.07 1.40
CA THR A 129 4.30 -8.11 0.47
C THR A 129 3.61 -8.02 -0.89
N ARG A 130 2.29 -7.83 -0.91
CA ARG A 130 1.54 -7.63 -2.14
C ARG A 130 1.99 -6.37 -2.89
N ALA A 131 2.20 -5.27 -2.17
CA ALA A 131 2.68 -4.02 -2.75
C ALA A 131 4.05 -4.17 -3.42
N PHE A 132 4.99 -4.88 -2.78
CA PHE A 132 6.31 -5.17 -3.34
C PHE A 132 6.21 -5.99 -4.62
N ILE A 133 5.38 -7.04 -4.64
CA ILE A 133 5.17 -7.86 -5.83
C ILE A 133 4.58 -7.02 -6.97
N ILE A 134 3.55 -6.23 -6.70
CA ILE A 134 2.91 -5.38 -7.71
C ILE A 134 3.87 -4.30 -8.22
N CYS A 135 4.62 -3.66 -7.34
CA CYS A 135 5.62 -2.68 -7.72
C CYS A 135 6.68 -3.30 -8.66
N PHE A 136 7.22 -4.46 -8.29
CA PHE A 136 8.19 -5.18 -9.11
C PHE A 136 7.62 -5.56 -10.49
N VAL A 137 6.44 -6.17 -10.52
CA VAL A 137 5.79 -6.57 -11.78
C VAL A 137 5.49 -5.34 -12.64
N SER A 138 5.03 -4.23 -12.03
CA SER A 138 4.76 -2.99 -12.75
C SER A 138 6.02 -2.38 -13.35
N ILE A 139 7.14 -2.37 -12.63
CA ILE A 139 8.44 -1.91 -13.16
C ILE A 139 8.85 -2.75 -14.36
N VAL A 140 8.79 -4.09 -14.26
CA VAL A 140 9.15 -5.00 -15.37
C VAL A 140 8.29 -4.75 -16.60
N CYS A 141 6.99 -4.58 -16.42
CA CYS A 141 6.06 -4.36 -17.53
C CYS A 141 6.18 -2.96 -18.14
N PHE A 142 6.37 -1.94 -17.31
CA PHE A 142 6.52 -0.55 -17.80
C PHE A 142 7.86 -0.36 -18.51
N ASN A 143 8.91 -1.11 -18.15
CA ASN A 143 10.20 -1.12 -18.85
C ASN A 143 10.10 -1.58 -20.33
N LEU A 144 8.98 -2.19 -20.73
CA LEU A 144 8.74 -2.47 -22.15
C LEU A 144 8.41 -1.21 -22.97
N PHE A 145 8.04 -0.11 -22.29
CA PHE A 145 7.60 1.14 -22.91
C PHE A 145 8.48 2.34 -22.55
N VAL A 146 9.11 2.30 -21.39
CA VAL A 146 9.89 3.41 -20.82
C VAL A 146 11.05 2.82 -20.02
N ASP A 147 12.25 3.33 -20.22
CA ASP A 147 13.43 2.92 -19.45
C ASP A 147 13.34 3.40 -18.00
N ILE A 148 12.77 2.55 -17.13
CA ILE A 148 12.66 2.82 -15.70
C ILE A 148 13.86 2.19 -14.99
N THR A 149 14.70 3.02 -14.41
CA THR A 149 15.82 2.57 -13.58
C THR A 149 15.63 3.04 -12.15
N VAL A 150 15.90 2.17 -11.18
CA VAL A 150 15.90 2.57 -9.77
C VAL A 150 17.27 3.16 -9.46
N LEU A 151 17.35 4.48 -9.31
CA LEU A 151 18.61 5.20 -9.05
C LEU A 151 19.07 5.02 -7.60
N ASN A 152 18.13 5.00 -6.67
CA ASN A 152 18.45 4.91 -5.25
C ASN A 152 17.61 3.82 -4.55
N TYR A 153 18.20 2.61 -4.47
CA TYR A 153 17.55 1.43 -3.87
C TYR A 153 17.18 1.61 -2.39
N TYR A 154 17.99 2.38 -1.62
CA TYR A 154 17.71 2.63 -0.21
C TYR A 154 16.40 3.40 -0.02
N TYR A 155 16.26 4.54 -0.69
CA TYR A 155 15.03 5.33 -0.66
C TYR A 155 13.85 4.55 -1.24
N PHE A 156 14.06 3.78 -2.31
CA PHE A 156 13.03 2.96 -2.94
C PHE A 156 12.40 1.97 -1.95
N ILE A 157 13.23 1.17 -1.27
CA ILE A 157 12.74 0.15 -0.33
C ILE A 157 12.03 0.82 0.86
N ILE A 158 12.58 1.88 1.42
CA ILE A 158 11.99 2.55 2.59
C ILE A 158 10.66 3.23 2.24
N TYR A 159 10.60 3.98 1.13
CA TYR A 159 9.36 4.62 0.71
C TYR A 159 8.29 3.59 0.32
N LEU A 160 8.65 2.52 -0.35
CA LEU A 160 7.74 1.43 -0.69
C LEU A 160 7.17 0.77 0.58
N LEU A 161 8.03 0.52 1.56
CA LEU A 161 7.64 -0.06 2.85
C LEU A 161 6.70 0.88 3.63
N PHE A 162 7.08 2.15 3.79
CA PHE A 162 6.27 3.10 4.55
C PHE A 162 4.95 3.41 3.87
N SER A 163 4.94 3.58 2.55
CA SER A 163 3.71 3.81 1.78
C SER A 163 2.74 2.64 1.89
N SER A 164 3.24 1.43 1.68
CA SER A 164 2.41 0.22 1.75
C SER A 164 1.95 -0.10 3.17
N PHE A 165 2.77 0.18 4.19
CA PHE A 165 2.40 0.00 5.58
C PHE A 165 1.30 0.99 6.00
N PHE A 166 1.44 2.27 5.64
CA PHE A 166 0.41 3.29 5.90
C PHE A 166 -0.92 2.92 5.26
N MET A 167 -0.89 2.58 3.97
CA MET A 167 -2.10 2.22 3.23
C MET A 167 -2.69 0.90 3.71
N GLY A 168 -1.86 -0.05 4.14
CA GLY A 168 -2.29 -1.27 4.78
C GLY A 168 -2.99 -1.02 6.11
N SER A 169 -2.46 -0.12 6.95
CA SER A 169 -3.08 0.29 8.22
C SER A 169 -4.41 1.00 7.99
N LEU A 170 -4.44 1.96 7.05
CA LEU A 170 -5.66 2.67 6.68
C LEU A 170 -6.73 1.70 6.13
N GLY A 171 -6.32 0.74 5.30
CA GLY A 171 -7.19 -0.30 4.77
C GLY A 171 -7.72 -1.22 5.87
N PHE A 172 -6.91 -1.57 6.86
CA PHE A 172 -7.33 -2.36 8.01
C PHE A 172 -8.43 -1.63 8.80
N ILE A 173 -8.21 -0.36 9.16
CA ILE A 173 -9.19 0.49 9.87
C ILE A 173 -10.48 0.61 9.06
N ALA A 174 -10.37 0.91 7.76
CA ALA A 174 -11.52 1.02 6.88
C ALA A 174 -12.31 -0.30 6.79
N GLY A 175 -11.63 -1.46 6.75
CA GLY A 175 -12.24 -2.78 6.78
C GLY A 175 -12.98 -3.08 8.09
N LEU A 176 -12.45 -2.59 9.23
CA LEU A 176 -13.16 -2.67 10.52
C LEU A 176 -14.43 -1.82 10.54
N TRP A 177 -14.37 -0.62 9.98
CA TRP A 177 -15.50 0.30 9.92
C TRP A 177 -16.59 -0.16 8.95
N ALA A 178 -16.21 -0.67 7.78
CA ALA A 178 -17.15 -1.05 6.72
C ALA A 178 -17.95 -2.32 7.09
N ASP A 179 -19.26 -2.30 6.83
CA ASP A 179 -20.15 -3.46 7.01
C ASP A 179 -20.51 -4.13 5.69
N ARG A 180 -20.31 -3.42 4.56
CA ARG A 180 -20.65 -3.90 3.20
C ARG A 180 -19.55 -3.52 2.22
N TYR A 181 -19.45 -4.26 1.14
CA TYR A 181 -18.52 -3.94 0.04
C TYR A 181 -18.77 -2.57 -0.58
N ASP A 182 -20.03 -2.09 -0.60
CA ASP A 182 -20.37 -0.77 -1.10
C ASP A 182 -19.73 0.36 -0.27
N ASN A 183 -19.64 0.20 1.05
CA ASN A 183 -18.95 1.15 1.92
C ASN A 183 -17.46 1.23 1.57
N MET A 184 -16.83 0.08 1.30
CA MET A 184 -15.42 0.05 0.87
C MET A 184 -15.22 0.68 -0.51
N ALA A 185 -16.14 0.40 -1.46
CA ALA A 185 -16.11 1.03 -2.78
C ALA A 185 -16.25 2.56 -2.65
N THR A 186 -17.09 3.04 -1.75
CA THR A 186 -17.25 4.47 -1.46
C THR A 186 -15.94 5.08 -0.96
N VAL A 187 -15.29 4.51 0.05
CA VAL A 187 -13.99 5.01 0.54
C VAL A 187 -12.94 4.99 -0.58
N THR A 188 -12.88 3.91 -1.34
CA THR A 188 -11.90 3.79 -2.44
C THR A 188 -12.12 4.85 -3.50
N ASN A 189 -13.37 5.01 -3.99
CA ASN A 189 -13.68 5.87 -5.13
C ASN A 189 -13.75 7.35 -4.76
N PHE A 190 -14.14 7.70 -3.54
CA PHE A 190 -14.29 9.10 -3.13
C PHE A 190 -13.13 9.64 -2.31
N VAL A 191 -12.29 8.78 -1.74
CA VAL A 191 -11.14 9.21 -0.94
C VAL A 191 -9.82 8.77 -1.56
N ILE A 192 -9.59 7.46 -1.68
CA ILE A 192 -8.27 6.93 -2.05
C ILE A 192 -7.90 7.31 -3.49
N VAL A 193 -8.80 7.08 -4.44
CA VAL A 193 -8.55 7.38 -5.85
C VAL A 193 -8.36 8.88 -6.09
N PRO A 194 -9.26 9.79 -5.67
CA PRO A 194 -9.08 11.22 -5.86
C PRO A 194 -7.81 11.76 -5.19
N LEU A 195 -7.51 11.35 -3.95
CA LEU A 195 -6.28 11.77 -3.28
C LEU A 195 -5.03 11.28 -4.02
N SER A 196 -5.05 10.07 -4.57
CA SER A 196 -3.93 9.57 -5.39
C SER A 196 -3.72 10.39 -6.65
N PHE A 197 -4.80 10.85 -7.31
CA PHE A 197 -4.71 11.72 -8.49
C PHE A 197 -4.21 13.13 -8.14
N LEU A 198 -4.70 13.70 -7.03
CA LEU A 198 -4.37 15.06 -6.61
C LEU A 198 -2.96 15.19 -6.00
N SER A 199 -2.30 14.08 -5.71
CA SER A 199 -1.00 14.05 -5.01
C SER A 199 0.21 14.05 -5.96
N GLY A 200 0.09 14.65 -7.13
CA GLY A 200 1.21 14.80 -8.07
C GLY A 200 1.51 13.57 -8.93
N THR A 201 0.58 12.60 -9.05
CA THR A 201 0.76 11.43 -9.93
C THR A 201 1.00 11.83 -11.39
N PHE A 202 0.26 12.83 -11.90
CA PHE A 202 0.23 13.24 -13.30
C PHE A 202 0.86 14.61 -13.58
N TYR A 203 1.30 15.31 -12.55
CA TYR A 203 1.87 16.66 -12.65
C TYR A 203 2.81 16.94 -11.48
N SER A 204 3.74 17.86 -11.64
CA SER A 204 4.51 18.40 -10.53
C SER A 204 3.66 19.42 -9.74
N ILE A 205 3.74 19.36 -8.41
CA ILE A 205 3.00 20.30 -7.54
C ILE A 205 3.47 21.75 -7.71
N GLU A 206 4.63 21.99 -8.32
CA GLU A 206 5.10 23.34 -8.63
C GLU A 206 4.17 24.10 -9.58
N ARG A 207 3.34 23.39 -10.34
CA ARG A 207 2.35 24.00 -11.26
C ARG A 207 1.02 24.33 -10.58
N LEU A 208 0.87 24.00 -9.29
CA LEU A 208 -0.34 24.31 -8.54
C LEU A 208 -0.31 25.74 -7.99
N PRO A 209 -1.49 26.38 -7.82
CA PRO A 209 -1.60 27.60 -7.01
C PRO A 209 -1.06 27.39 -5.60
N ASP A 210 -0.50 28.46 -4.99
CA ASP A 210 0.19 28.40 -3.70
C ASP A 210 -0.62 27.69 -2.60
N LEU A 211 -1.92 27.97 -2.51
CA LEU A 211 -2.82 27.35 -1.54
C LEU A 211 -2.86 25.81 -1.68
N LEU A 212 -2.98 25.30 -2.92
CA LEU A 212 -3.04 23.87 -3.19
C LEU A 212 -1.66 23.20 -3.02
N LYS A 213 -0.60 23.95 -3.33
CA LYS A 213 0.78 23.49 -3.09
C LYS A 213 1.03 23.30 -1.61
N GLU A 214 0.66 24.26 -0.75
CA GLU A 214 0.78 24.13 0.70
C GLU A 214 -0.04 22.94 1.24
N MET A 215 -1.29 22.79 0.80
CA MET A 215 -2.14 21.66 1.20
C MET A 215 -1.53 20.31 0.80
N SER A 216 -0.81 20.22 -0.33
CA SER A 216 -0.16 19.00 -0.78
C SER A 216 0.93 18.53 0.18
N PHE A 217 1.66 19.43 0.83
CA PHE A 217 2.68 19.07 1.82
C PHE A 217 2.12 18.42 3.10
N TYR A 218 0.85 18.64 3.42
CA TYR A 218 0.18 17.96 4.54
C TYR A 218 -0.44 16.62 4.12
N ASN A 219 -0.48 16.32 2.81
CA ASN A 219 -1.08 15.12 2.29
C ASN A 219 -0.07 13.95 2.29
N PRO A 220 -0.30 12.87 3.05
CA PRO A 220 0.60 11.72 3.06
C PRO A 220 0.76 11.05 1.69
N PHE A 221 -0.27 11.09 0.85
CA PHE A 221 -0.22 10.53 -0.51
C PHE A 221 0.83 11.23 -1.37
N PHE A 222 1.00 12.55 -1.22
CA PHE A 222 2.04 13.29 -1.91
C PHE A 222 3.43 12.77 -1.55
N HIS A 223 3.74 12.64 -0.26
CA HIS A 223 5.05 12.15 0.19
C HIS A 223 5.33 10.72 -0.25
N MET A 224 4.30 9.86 -0.35
CA MET A 224 4.44 8.51 -0.86
C MET A 224 4.82 8.49 -2.33
N ILE A 225 4.13 9.29 -3.15
CA ILE A 225 4.33 9.33 -4.60
C ILE A 225 5.64 10.04 -4.94
N ASP A 226 5.90 11.18 -4.34
CA ASP A 226 7.11 11.98 -4.57
C ASP A 226 8.38 11.23 -4.14
N GLY A 227 8.35 10.56 -2.99
CA GLY A 227 9.48 9.78 -2.51
C GLY A 227 9.79 8.53 -3.35
N LEU A 228 8.77 7.81 -3.81
CA LEU A 228 8.97 6.70 -4.74
C LEU A 228 9.47 7.20 -6.10
N ARG A 229 8.95 8.33 -6.60
CA ARG A 229 9.44 8.98 -7.81
C ARG A 229 10.91 9.38 -7.68
N PHE A 230 11.27 10.07 -6.60
CA PHE A 230 12.67 10.42 -6.33
C PHE A 230 13.60 9.22 -6.39
N SER A 231 13.19 8.10 -5.82
CA SER A 231 14.02 6.89 -5.81
C SER A 231 14.26 6.28 -7.20
N MET A 232 13.35 6.52 -8.14
CA MET A 232 13.42 5.99 -9.51
C MET A 232 14.12 6.96 -10.47
N ILE A 233 13.70 8.23 -10.49
CA ILE A 233 14.19 9.21 -11.47
C ILE A 233 15.10 10.29 -10.89
N GLY A 234 15.35 10.29 -9.56
CA GLY A 234 16.22 11.27 -8.89
C GLY A 234 15.64 12.67 -8.73
N MET A 235 14.42 12.90 -9.18
CA MET A 235 13.72 14.19 -9.10
C MET A 235 12.58 14.12 -8.09
N SER A 236 12.44 15.17 -7.28
CA SER A 236 11.37 15.34 -6.30
C SER A 236 10.86 16.77 -6.28
N ASP A 237 9.59 16.92 -5.98
CA ASP A 237 8.95 18.24 -5.78
C ASP A 237 9.08 18.70 -4.32
N GLY A 238 9.37 17.78 -3.39
CA GLY A 238 9.49 18.03 -1.96
C GLY A 238 10.82 17.59 -1.35
N SER A 239 10.98 17.85 -0.04
CA SER A 239 12.14 17.34 0.70
C SER A 239 11.94 15.85 1.01
N THR A 240 12.78 15.01 0.44
CA THR A 240 12.75 13.54 0.66
C THR A 240 12.98 13.17 2.13
N THR A 241 13.88 13.83 2.83
CA THR A 241 14.11 13.58 4.26
C THR A 241 12.89 13.92 5.11
N PHE A 242 12.25 15.07 4.84
CA PHE A 242 11.02 15.46 5.53
C PHE A 242 9.91 14.45 5.26
N GLY A 243 9.72 14.03 3.99
CA GLY A 243 8.74 13.03 3.61
C GLY A 243 8.92 11.69 4.34
N LEU A 244 10.15 11.21 4.53
CA LEU A 244 10.43 10.00 5.31
C LEU A 244 10.04 10.13 6.78
N ILE A 245 10.44 11.23 7.42
CA ILE A 245 10.12 11.48 8.83
C ILE A 245 8.59 11.59 9.01
N TYR A 246 7.94 12.32 8.12
CA TYR A 246 6.49 12.48 8.11
C TYR A 246 5.77 11.12 7.97
N LEU A 247 6.17 10.29 7.00
CA LEU A 247 5.59 8.97 6.80
C LEU A 247 5.88 8.04 7.99
N LEU A 248 7.05 8.12 8.61
CA LEU A 248 7.37 7.32 9.80
C LEU A 248 6.44 7.69 10.97
N VAL A 249 6.28 8.98 11.26
CA VAL A 249 5.44 9.44 12.37
C VAL A 249 3.97 9.05 12.14
N ILE A 250 3.46 9.27 10.94
CA ILE A 250 2.06 8.95 10.63
C ILE A 250 1.81 7.43 10.61
N ASN A 251 2.80 6.63 10.22
CA ASN A 251 2.72 5.16 10.29
C ASN A 251 2.60 4.65 11.72
N LEU A 252 3.42 5.18 12.64
CA LEU A 252 3.35 4.82 14.06
C LEU A 252 1.98 5.19 14.65
N PHE A 253 1.47 6.37 14.30
CA PHE A 253 0.15 6.83 14.73
C PHE A 253 -0.97 5.94 14.19
N MET A 254 -0.97 5.65 12.90
CA MET A 254 -2.00 4.82 12.26
C MET A 254 -1.98 3.38 12.75
N TRP A 255 -0.80 2.79 12.99
CA TRP A 255 -0.70 1.45 13.57
C TRP A 255 -1.20 1.41 15.02
N GLY A 256 -0.99 2.48 15.79
CA GLY A 256 -1.51 2.58 17.15
C GLY A 256 -3.04 2.66 17.23
N ILE A 257 -3.70 3.09 16.14
CA ILE A 257 -5.16 3.15 16.03
C ILE A 257 -5.71 1.81 15.50
N ALA A 258 -4.99 1.15 14.61
CA ALA A 258 -5.38 -0.11 13.97
C ALA A 258 -5.28 -1.31 14.91
#